data_0a50b9f6e7b3f8d284338c622f6086f0
#
_entry.id   0a50b9f6e7b3f8d284338c622f6086f0
#
_cell.length_a   1.000
_cell.length_b   1.000
_cell.length_c   1.000
_cell.angle_alpha   90.00
_cell.angle_beta   90.00
_cell.angle_gamma   90.00
#
_symmetry.space_group_name_H-M   'P 1'
#
loop_
_entity.id
_entity.type
_entity.pdbx_description
1 polymer ?
#
loop_
_entity_poly.entity_id
_entity_poly.type
_entity_poly.pdbx_seq_one_letter_code
_entity_poly.pdbx_strand_id
1 'polypeptide(L)'
;CGPCLNMAQTVFSLPTVGYYYNQTFINLKIDAEEGEGITLAKKYGVRSYPTYAFIDPATEEIVHRSSSRQTPEQFIQTGKDANIPTKRSFYLQEQYTKGNRERAFLIDYINYHYSVYARNNVQAAFDELIKGGAKLTDPNVWEVYVNTINGMNPYLKQVSDNYADFCQRFGKKAVDAKLAKETSYGELAEIEALCNYEGKDFNLKMIRINNDIREQKYEAAATQIDAMIADTTVNQQELISRLKFIARLGYKAEELPEFWFNKCVGYLQYIAYNQTDRDDAFIHQEYAAALEMVLRKLNGKAPIPACLSTEPAYGKKVYNMRPDALKMKPKRKK
;
A
#
# COMPACT_ATOMS: atom_id res chain seq x y z
N CYS A 1 -5.01 9.31 -15.01
CA CYS A 1 -4.65 9.16 -13.59
C CYS A 1 -5.11 7.79 -13.06
N GLY A 2 -4.17 6.86 -12.78
CA GLY A 2 -4.48 5.51 -12.29
C GLY A 2 -5.25 5.49 -10.96
N PRO A 3 -4.83 6.25 -9.93
CA PRO A 3 -5.59 6.36 -8.68
C PRO A 3 -7.02 6.89 -8.86
N CYS A 4 -7.23 7.86 -9.76
CA CYS A 4 -8.57 8.39 -10.04
C CYS A 4 -9.49 7.35 -10.67
N LEU A 5 -8.94 6.58 -11.62
CA LEU A 5 -9.67 5.51 -12.28
C LEU A 5 -10.03 4.39 -11.30
N ASN A 6 -9.09 4.01 -10.44
CA ASN A 6 -9.35 3.03 -9.39
C ASN A 6 -10.51 3.48 -8.49
N MET A 7 -10.48 4.71 -7.97
CA MET A 7 -11.57 5.24 -7.14
C MET A 7 -12.91 5.22 -7.88
N ALA A 8 -12.93 5.62 -9.16
CA ALA A 8 -14.15 5.61 -9.96
C ALA A 8 -14.74 4.21 -10.15
N GLN A 9 -13.89 3.21 -10.35
CA GLN A 9 -14.31 1.84 -10.66
C GLN A 9 -14.60 1.01 -9.39
N THR A 10 -13.90 1.22 -8.30
CA THR A 10 -13.95 0.33 -7.13
C THR A 10 -14.58 0.95 -5.89
N VAL A 11 -14.75 2.29 -5.86
CA VAL A 11 -15.30 2.99 -4.70
C VAL A 11 -16.56 3.78 -5.06
N PHE A 12 -16.47 4.70 -6.02
CA PHE A 12 -17.62 5.58 -6.34
C PHE A 12 -18.78 4.82 -6.99
N SER A 13 -18.51 3.67 -7.62
CA SER A 13 -19.53 2.80 -8.23
C SER A 13 -20.31 1.98 -7.20
N LEU A 14 -19.88 1.93 -5.95
CA LEU A 14 -20.53 1.12 -4.92
C LEU A 14 -21.82 1.77 -4.43
N PRO A 15 -22.95 1.01 -4.38
CA PRO A 15 -24.23 1.53 -3.90
C PRO A 15 -24.16 2.17 -2.51
N THR A 16 -23.39 1.59 -1.59
CA THR A 16 -23.24 2.10 -0.21
C THR A 16 -22.57 3.47 -0.17
N VAL A 17 -21.56 3.70 -1.01
CA VAL A 17 -20.87 4.98 -1.14
C VAL A 17 -21.80 6.00 -1.81
N GLY A 18 -22.40 5.63 -2.93
CA GLY A 18 -23.34 6.48 -3.66
C GLY A 18 -24.53 6.89 -2.80
N TYR A 19 -25.12 5.96 -2.05
CA TYR A 19 -26.22 6.26 -1.14
C TYR A 19 -25.83 7.33 -0.11
N TYR A 20 -24.69 7.15 0.57
CA TYR A 20 -24.24 8.12 1.57
C TYR A 20 -23.94 9.49 0.96
N TYR A 21 -23.15 9.53 -0.11
CA TYR A 21 -22.70 10.80 -0.70
C TYR A 21 -23.83 11.57 -1.39
N ASN A 22 -24.74 10.89 -2.09
CA ASN A 22 -25.84 11.55 -2.80
C ASN A 22 -26.91 12.10 -1.86
N GLN A 23 -27.04 11.52 -0.65
CA GLN A 23 -27.94 12.09 0.35
C GLN A 23 -27.33 13.25 1.15
N THR A 24 -26.00 13.31 1.17
CA THR A 24 -25.28 14.22 2.07
C THR A 24 -24.70 15.42 1.34
N PHE A 25 -24.31 15.26 0.06
CA PHE A 25 -23.57 16.26 -0.70
C PHE A 25 -24.13 16.41 -2.12
N ILE A 26 -23.89 17.59 -2.71
CA ILE A 26 -23.95 17.78 -4.15
C ILE A 26 -22.60 17.37 -4.70
N ASN A 27 -22.56 16.27 -5.45
CA ASN A 27 -21.32 15.66 -5.91
C ASN A 27 -20.97 16.11 -7.33
N LEU A 28 -19.76 16.64 -7.51
CA LEU A 28 -19.23 17.05 -8.80
C LEU A 28 -17.92 16.30 -9.06
N LYS A 29 -17.78 15.75 -10.27
CA LYS A 29 -16.54 15.19 -10.78
C LYS A 29 -16.00 16.12 -11.86
N ILE A 30 -14.84 16.72 -11.60
CA ILE A 30 -14.23 17.73 -12.45
C ILE A 30 -12.90 17.21 -12.95
N ASP A 31 -12.62 17.36 -14.24
CA ASP A 31 -11.28 17.15 -14.79
C ASP A 31 -10.44 18.40 -14.53
N ALA A 32 -9.45 18.27 -13.66
CA ALA A 32 -8.60 19.38 -13.23
C ALA A 32 -7.58 19.83 -14.30
N GLU A 33 -7.50 19.11 -15.43
CA GLU A 33 -6.56 19.39 -16.53
C GLU A 33 -7.27 19.91 -17.78
N GLU A 34 -8.63 20.03 -17.74
CA GLU A 34 -9.42 20.51 -18.88
C GLU A 34 -10.46 21.58 -18.47
N GLY A 35 -10.68 22.55 -19.37
CA GLY A 35 -11.73 23.55 -19.26
C GLY A 35 -11.69 24.38 -17.96
N GLU A 36 -12.86 24.57 -17.34
CA GLU A 36 -12.99 25.29 -16.05
C GLU A 36 -12.31 24.55 -14.88
N GLY A 37 -12.05 23.24 -15.03
CA GLY A 37 -11.36 22.47 -14.00
C GLY A 37 -9.93 22.98 -13.73
N ILE A 38 -9.25 23.52 -14.73
CA ILE A 38 -7.91 24.16 -14.55
C ILE A 38 -8.03 25.34 -13.57
N THR A 39 -9.04 26.20 -13.76
CA THR A 39 -9.26 27.36 -12.91
C THR A 39 -9.66 26.97 -11.50
N LEU A 40 -10.55 25.97 -11.37
CA LEU A 40 -10.99 25.43 -10.07
C LEU A 40 -9.86 24.73 -9.33
N ALA A 41 -9.03 23.95 -10.02
CA ALA A 41 -7.86 23.31 -9.44
C ALA A 41 -6.88 24.36 -8.85
N LYS A 42 -6.68 25.47 -9.56
CA LYS A 42 -5.86 26.58 -9.09
C LYS A 42 -6.52 27.32 -7.92
N LYS A 43 -7.83 27.68 -8.04
CA LYS A 43 -8.59 28.33 -6.97
C LYS A 43 -8.49 27.54 -5.66
N TYR A 44 -8.67 26.23 -5.75
CA TYR A 44 -8.71 25.36 -4.59
C TYR A 44 -7.36 24.69 -4.25
N GLY A 45 -6.27 25.09 -4.91
CA GLY A 45 -4.91 24.64 -4.60
C GLY A 45 -4.73 23.12 -4.73
N VAL A 46 -5.33 22.49 -5.74
CA VAL A 46 -5.20 21.05 -6.03
C VAL A 46 -3.81 20.79 -6.61
N ARG A 47 -3.04 19.88 -5.97
CA ARG A 47 -1.65 19.56 -6.35
C ARG A 47 -1.42 18.10 -6.70
N SER A 48 -2.42 17.25 -6.44
CA SER A 48 -2.34 15.80 -6.69
C SER A 48 -3.73 15.24 -6.99
N TYR A 49 -3.80 14.09 -7.63
CA TYR A 49 -5.06 13.47 -8.03
C TYR A 49 -5.17 12.03 -7.50
N PRO A 50 -6.37 11.63 -7.06
CA PRO A 50 -7.56 12.45 -6.84
C PRO A 50 -7.43 13.34 -5.61
N THR A 51 -8.07 14.51 -5.64
CA THR A 51 -8.31 15.37 -4.48
C THR A 51 -9.82 15.47 -4.28
N TYR A 52 -10.25 15.34 -3.03
CA TYR A 52 -11.64 15.50 -2.59
C TYR A 52 -11.74 16.82 -1.83
N ALA A 53 -12.47 17.76 -2.38
CA ALA A 53 -12.69 19.07 -1.78
C ALA A 53 -14.14 19.21 -1.34
N PHE A 54 -14.36 19.45 -0.07
CA PHE A 54 -15.67 19.73 0.51
C PHE A 54 -15.78 21.23 0.69
N ILE A 55 -16.72 21.84 0.01
CA ILE A 55 -16.86 23.27 -0.12
C ILE A 55 -18.15 23.69 0.58
N ASP A 56 -18.07 24.73 1.39
CA ASP A 56 -19.24 25.40 1.96
C ASP A 56 -19.92 26.22 0.85
N PRO A 57 -21.18 25.92 0.48
CA PRO A 57 -21.84 26.60 -0.61
C PRO A 57 -22.14 28.07 -0.31
N ALA A 58 -22.18 28.49 0.95
CA ALA A 58 -22.44 29.87 1.35
C ALA A 58 -21.20 30.77 1.18
N THR A 59 -20.01 30.23 1.41
CA THR A 59 -18.74 30.98 1.36
C THR A 59 -17.87 30.63 0.17
N GLU A 60 -18.18 29.53 -0.52
CA GLU A 60 -17.36 28.92 -1.57
C GLU A 60 -15.94 28.54 -1.09
N GLU A 61 -15.71 28.41 0.20
CA GLU A 61 -14.42 28.02 0.76
C GLU A 61 -14.37 26.50 1.01
N ILE A 62 -13.15 25.94 0.89
CA ILE A 62 -12.93 24.55 1.28
C ILE A 62 -12.95 24.45 2.79
N VAL A 63 -13.84 23.63 3.33
CA VAL A 63 -13.92 23.36 4.77
C VAL A 63 -13.21 22.05 5.16
N HIS A 64 -13.15 21.11 4.23
CA HIS A 64 -12.43 19.83 4.43
C HIS A 64 -11.80 19.37 3.12
N ARG A 65 -10.63 18.75 3.22
CA ARG A 65 -9.92 18.18 2.07
C ARG A 65 -9.39 16.81 2.40
N SER A 66 -9.45 15.93 1.42
CA SER A 66 -8.76 14.64 1.45
C SER A 66 -8.20 14.33 0.06
N SER A 67 -7.42 13.27 -0.06
CA SER A 67 -6.74 12.94 -1.32
C SER A 67 -6.42 11.45 -1.43
N SER A 68 -5.90 11.05 -2.60
CA SER A 68 -5.39 9.72 -2.88
C SER A 68 -6.46 8.62 -2.91
N ARG A 69 -6.01 7.37 -3.06
CA ARG A 69 -6.92 6.21 -3.02
C ARG A 69 -7.37 5.95 -1.59
N GLN A 70 -8.63 5.63 -1.44
CA GLN A 70 -9.26 5.26 -0.17
C GLN A 70 -10.08 3.99 -0.36
N THR A 71 -10.24 3.20 0.70
CA THR A 71 -11.26 2.14 0.71
C THR A 71 -12.66 2.75 0.76
N PRO A 72 -13.73 1.99 0.45
CA PRO A 72 -15.10 2.49 0.58
C PRO A 72 -15.41 3.03 1.97
N GLU A 73 -14.96 2.34 3.02
CA GLU A 73 -15.15 2.73 4.42
C GLU A 73 -14.41 4.02 4.76
N GLN A 74 -13.15 4.14 4.30
CA GLN A 74 -12.35 5.35 4.49
C GLN A 74 -12.99 6.54 3.76
N PHE A 75 -13.51 6.34 2.55
CA PHE A 75 -14.13 7.41 1.80
C PHE A 75 -15.43 7.89 2.44
N ILE A 76 -16.27 6.97 2.95
CA ILE A 76 -17.46 7.32 3.74
C ILE A 76 -17.05 8.07 5.02
N GLN A 77 -15.98 7.64 5.71
CA GLN A 77 -15.48 8.34 6.89
C GLN A 77 -15.00 9.76 6.56
N THR A 78 -14.31 9.95 5.43
CA THR A 78 -13.92 11.28 4.93
C THR A 78 -15.14 12.21 4.78
N GLY A 79 -16.24 11.70 4.22
CA GLY A 79 -17.48 12.48 4.12
C GLY A 79 -18.12 12.78 5.47
N LYS A 80 -18.09 11.82 6.42
CA LYS A 80 -18.57 12.05 7.79
C LYS A 80 -17.77 13.14 8.51
N ASP A 81 -16.44 13.08 8.37
CA ASP A 81 -15.55 14.06 8.98
C ASP A 81 -15.75 15.47 8.41
N ALA A 82 -16.05 15.58 7.12
CA ALA A 82 -16.40 16.86 6.49
C ALA A 82 -17.65 17.52 7.09
N ASN A 83 -18.60 16.73 7.61
CA ASN A 83 -19.83 17.22 8.26
C ASN A 83 -19.66 17.55 9.75
N ILE A 84 -18.56 17.13 10.37
CA ILE A 84 -18.28 17.41 11.77
C ILE A 84 -17.30 18.59 11.84
N PRO A 85 -17.72 19.80 12.26
CA PRO A 85 -16.87 20.99 12.23
C PRO A 85 -15.50 20.78 12.89
N THR A 86 -15.45 20.07 14.02
CA THR A 86 -14.21 19.82 14.75
C THR A 86 -13.27 18.78 14.12
N LYS A 87 -13.74 18.04 13.10
CA LYS A 87 -12.94 17.06 12.34
C LYS A 87 -12.53 17.57 10.94
N ARG A 88 -12.99 18.74 10.56
CA ARG A 88 -12.63 19.35 9.28
C ARG A 88 -11.14 19.65 9.23
N SER A 89 -10.51 19.37 8.10
CA SER A 89 -9.06 19.52 7.93
C SER A 89 -8.55 20.91 8.24
N PHE A 90 -9.30 21.95 7.86
CA PHE A 90 -8.92 23.34 8.12
C PHE A 90 -9.04 23.68 9.60
N TYR A 91 -10.09 23.21 10.28
CA TYR A 91 -10.21 23.36 11.73
C TYR A 91 -9.05 22.64 12.46
N LEU A 92 -8.76 21.41 12.09
CA LEU A 92 -7.66 20.65 12.69
C LEU A 92 -6.33 21.38 12.53
N GLN A 93 -6.04 21.88 11.34
CA GLN A 93 -4.81 22.62 11.06
C GLN A 93 -4.74 23.94 11.85
N GLU A 94 -5.83 24.68 11.91
CA GLU A 94 -5.91 25.94 12.65
C GLU A 94 -5.70 25.72 14.15
N GLN A 95 -6.40 24.76 14.73
CA GLN A 95 -6.29 24.44 16.16
C GLN A 95 -4.90 23.94 16.53
N TYR A 96 -4.28 23.11 15.69
CA TYR A 96 -2.91 22.67 15.89
C TYR A 96 -1.92 23.85 15.90
N THR A 97 -2.09 24.77 14.97
CA THR A 97 -1.28 25.99 14.87
C THR A 97 -1.47 26.93 16.08
N LYS A 98 -2.70 26.98 16.62
CA LYS A 98 -3.03 27.73 17.85
C LYS A 98 -2.52 27.05 19.13
N GLY A 99 -1.89 25.91 19.03
CA GLY A 99 -1.29 25.18 20.16
C GLY A 99 -2.23 24.24 20.89
N ASN A 100 -3.37 23.87 20.29
CA ASN A 100 -4.21 22.83 20.89
C ASN A 100 -3.46 21.49 20.90
N ARG A 101 -3.34 20.88 22.08
CA ARG A 101 -2.65 19.62 22.32
C ARG A 101 -3.48 18.66 23.14
N GLU A 102 -4.79 18.90 23.23
CA GLU A 102 -5.71 17.99 23.90
C GLU A 102 -5.65 16.61 23.25
N ARG A 103 -5.72 15.58 24.08
CA ARG A 103 -5.56 14.18 23.65
C ARG A 103 -6.54 13.78 22.54
N ALA A 104 -7.82 14.09 22.68
CA ALA A 104 -8.83 13.74 21.69
C ALA A 104 -8.58 14.47 20.36
N PHE A 105 -8.21 15.75 20.45
CA PHE A 105 -7.85 16.57 19.29
C PHE A 105 -6.63 16.02 18.55
N LEU A 106 -5.55 15.68 19.26
CA LEU A 106 -4.35 15.10 18.63
C LEU A 106 -4.64 13.78 17.92
N ILE A 107 -5.51 12.93 18.48
CA ILE A 107 -5.95 11.69 17.84
C ILE A 107 -6.67 11.97 16.52
N ASP A 108 -7.61 12.92 16.49
CA ASP A 108 -8.30 13.32 15.26
C ASP A 108 -7.33 13.93 14.23
N TYR A 109 -6.39 14.76 14.67
CA TYR A 109 -5.34 15.35 13.83
C TYR A 109 -4.43 14.28 13.21
N ILE A 110 -3.98 13.30 14.00
CA ILE A 110 -3.15 12.17 13.54
C ILE A 110 -3.90 11.36 12.50
N ASN A 111 -5.14 10.96 12.77
CA ASN A 111 -5.95 10.16 11.87
C ASN A 111 -6.20 10.87 10.54
N TYR A 112 -6.51 12.16 10.58
CA TYR A 112 -6.65 12.97 9.39
C TYR A 112 -5.35 12.99 8.57
N HIS A 113 -4.22 13.36 9.18
CA HIS A 113 -2.94 13.44 8.48
C HIS A 113 -2.45 12.08 7.96
N TYR A 114 -2.77 11.01 8.66
CA TYR A 114 -2.51 9.67 8.15
C TYR A 114 -3.31 9.36 6.87
N SER A 115 -4.58 9.75 6.82
CA SER A 115 -5.48 9.52 5.68
C SER A 115 -5.03 10.27 4.41
N VAL A 116 -4.31 11.38 4.56
CA VAL A 116 -3.75 12.17 3.46
C VAL A 116 -2.24 11.97 3.25
N TYR A 117 -1.69 10.91 3.82
CA TYR A 117 -0.27 10.51 3.68
C TYR A 117 0.76 11.52 4.21
N ALA A 118 0.36 12.45 5.07
CA ALA A 118 1.23 13.44 5.70
C ALA A 118 2.02 12.84 6.88
N ARG A 119 2.92 11.89 6.61
CA ARG A 119 3.60 11.07 7.60
C ARG A 119 4.38 11.85 8.65
N ASN A 120 5.03 12.94 8.26
CA ASN A 120 5.78 13.79 9.19
C ASN A 120 4.85 14.43 10.24
N ASN A 121 3.65 14.87 9.82
CA ASN A 121 2.66 15.43 10.74
C ASN A 121 2.13 14.37 11.71
N VAL A 122 1.92 13.15 11.21
CA VAL A 122 1.49 12.01 12.02
C VAL A 122 2.51 11.72 13.12
N GLN A 123 3.79 11.57 12.77
CA GLN A 123 4.84 11.28 13.72
C GLN A 123 4.98 12.40 14.76
N ALA A 124 5.05 13.66 14.31
CA ALA A 124 5.20 14.80 15.22
C ALA A 124 4.04 14.92 16.22
N ALA A 125 2.79 14.76 15.74
CA ALA A 125 1.63 14.84 16.60
C ALA A 125 1.52 13.64 17.56
N PHE A 126 1.96 12.45 17.13
CA PHE A 126 2.01 11.28 18.00
C PHE A 126 3.06 11.44 19.12
N ASP A 127 4.24 11.98 18.78
CA ASP A 127 5.28 12.29 19.77
C ASP A 127 4.78 13.32 20.80
N GLU A 128 4.04 14.34 20.35
CA GLU A 128 3.41 15.32 21.24
C GLU A 128 2.31 14.69 22.12
N LEU A 129 1.52 13.77 21.58
CA LEU A 129 0.50 13.02 22.32
C LEU A 129 1.13 12.25 23.50
N ILE A 130 2.21 11.52 23.23
CA ILE A 130 2.94 10.76 24.27
C ILE A 130 3.63 11.69 25.24
N LYS A 131 4.28 12.76 24.77
CA LYS A 131 4.91 13.78 25.61
C LYS A 131 3.90 14.49 26.53
N GLY A 132 2.67 14.64 26.08
CA GLY A 132 1.55 15.18 26.86
C GLY A 132 1.01 14.24 27.94
N GLY A 133 1.63 13.07 28.14
CA GLY A 133 1.30 12.11 29.22
C GLY A 133 0.36 10.98 28.79
N ALA A 134 -0.03 10.89 27.52
CA ALA A 134 -0.76 9.74 27.01
C ALA A 134 0.15 8.49 27.03
N LYS A 135 -0.40 7.35 27.42
CA LYS A 135 0.35 6.11 27.52
C LYS A 135 0.05 5.22 26.32
N LEU A 136 1.07 4.56 25.77
CA LEU A 136 0.88 3.62 24.68
C LEU A 136 -0.03 2.43 25.07
N THR A 137 -0.17 2.17 26.37
CA THR A 137 -1.08 1.17 26.94
C THR A 137 -2.53 1.64 27.07
N ASP A 138 -2.84 2.89 26.77
CA ASP A 138 -4.23 3.38 26.73
C ASP A 138 -4.91 2.89 25.43
N PRO A 139 -6.12 2.31 25.49
CA PRO A 139 -6.73 1.65 24.34
C PRO A 139 -6.82 2.51 23.07
N ASN A 140 -7.25 3.77 23.21
CA ASN A 140 -7.35 4.69 22.07
C ASN A 140 -5.98 5.15 21.52
N VAL A 141 -4.96 5.23 22.36
CA VAL A 141 -3.58 5.53 21.91
C VAL A 141 -2.96 4.32 21.22
N TRP A 142 -3.21 3.12 21.74
CA TRP A 142 -2.80 1.87 21.10
C TRP A 142 -3.42 1.73 19.70
N GLU A 143 -4.72 1.98 19.58
CA GLU A 143 -5.41 1.93 18.29
C GLU A 143 -4.79 2.88 17.27
N VAL A 144 -4.56 4.14 17.66
CA VAL A 144 -3.89 5.12 16.80
C VAL A 144 -2.47 4.66 16.44
N TYR A 145 -1.70 4.18 17.42
CA TYR A 145 -0.35 3.67 17.19
C TYR A 145 -0.34 2.53 16.16
N VAL A 146 -1.18 1.53 16.35
CA VAL A 146 -1.25 0.36 15.47
C VAL A 146 -1.57 0.78 14.03
N ASN A 147 -2.48 1.72 13.87
CA ASN A 147 -2.99 2.12 12.55
C ASN A 147 -2.11 3.14 11.83
N THR A 148 -1.39 4.01 12.56
CA THR A 148 -0.79 5.21 11.95
C THR A 148 0.73 5.31 12.06
N ILE A 149 1.35 4.72 13.07
CA ILE A 149 2.80 4.78 13.29
C ILE A 149 3.44 3.51 12.72
N ASN A 150 4.36 3.67 11.77
CA ASN A 150 4.94 2.54 11.05
C ASN A 150 6.46 2.51 11.17
N GLY A 151 7.03 1.33 10.89
CA GLY A 151 8.46 1.06 10.85
C GLY A 151 9.11 0.93 12.25
N MET A 152 10.42 0.75 12.22
CA MET A 152 11.23 0.71 13.44
C MET A 152 11.25 2.08 14.10
N ASN A 153 10.79 2.16 15.34
CA ASN A 153 10.71 3.39 16.12
C ASN A 153 10.78 3.09 17.62
N PRO A 154 11.00 4.10 18.49
CA PRO A 154 11.11 3.88 19.94
C PRO A 154 9.88 3.23 20.56
N TYR A 155 8.69 3.47 20.01
CA TYR A 155 7.43 2.89 20.51
C TYR A 155 7.36 1.39 20.21
N LEU A 156 7.87 0.94 19.05
CA LEU A 156 7.95 -0.48 18.72
C LEU A 156 8.88 -1.21 19.72
N LYS A 157 9.99 -0.58 20.06
CA LYS A 157 10.90 -1.11 21.10
C LYS A 157 10.19 -1.17 22.45
N GLN A 158 9.43 -0.13 22.82
CA GLN A 158 8.65 -0.14 24.07
C GLN A 158 7.65 -1.28 24.11
N VAL A 159 6.94 -1.57 23.00
CA VAL A 159 6.02 -2.72 22.88
C VAL A 159 6.80 -4.03 23.08
N SER A 160 7.95 -4.17 22.44
CA SER A 160 8.81 -5.35 22.57
C SER A 160 9.31 -5.54 24.00
N ASP A 161 9.83 -4.49 24.63
CA ASP A 161 10.38 -4.54 25.99
C ASP A 161 9.30 -4.89 27.04
N ASN A 162 8.04 -4.57 26.77
CA ASN A 162 6.91 -4.81 27.64
C ASN A 162 5.88 -5.79 27.04
N TYR A 163 6.35 -6.71 26.21
CA TYR A 163 5.54 -7.58 25.38
C TYR A 163 4.42 -8.31 26.12
N ALA A 164 4.72 -8.87 27.31
CA ALA A 164 3.71 -9.60 28.10
C ALA A 164 2.54 -8.70 28.55
N ASP A 165 2.81 -7.46 28.98
CA ASP A 165 1.77 -6.50 29.38
C ASP A 165 0.90 -6.09 28.18
N PHE A 166 1.54 -5.82 27.03
CA PHE A 166 0.80 -5.51 25.80
C PHE A 166 -0.06 -6.68 25.33
N CYS A 167 0.44 -7.91 25.38
CA CYS A 167 -0.32 -9.11 25.04
C CYS A 167 -1.51 -9.34 25.99
N GLN A 168 -1.35 -9.07 27.27
CA GLN A 168 -2.43 -9.17 28.23
C GLN A 168 -3.54 -8.14 27.96
N ARG A 169 -3.18 -6.91 27.57
CA ARG A 169 -4.14 -5.81 27.32
C ARG A 169 -4.84 -5.91 25.98
N PHE A 170 -4.10 -6.23 24.93
CA PHE A 170 -4.58 -6.09 23.54
C PHE A 170 -4.66 -7.42 22.79
N GLY A 171 -4.25 -8.51 23.43
CA GLY A 171 -4.23 -9.85 22.84
C GLY A 171 -2.93 -10.11 22.05
N LYS A 172 -2.36 -11.30 22.27
CA LYS A 172 -1.10 -11.74 21.64
C LYS A 172 -1.11 -11.56 20.11
N LYS A 173 -2.19 -12.00 19.45
CA LYS A 173 -2.31 -11.92 17.99
C LYS A 173 -2.20 -10.50 17.44
N ALA A 174 -2.78 -9.52 18.12
CA ALA A 174 -2.74 -8.11 17.68
C ALA A 174 -1.34 -7.51 17.87
N VAL A 175 -0.68 -7.84 18.99
CA VAL A 175 0.67 -7.38 19.29
C VAL A 175 1.68 -7.99 18.31
N ASP A 176 1.60 -9.31 18.09
CA ASP A 176 2.45 -10.02 17.13
C ASP A 176 2.29 -9.47 15.71
N ALA A 177 1.04 -9.27 15.28
CA ALA A 177 0.75 -8.71 13.95
C ALA A 177 1.36 -7.31 13.77
N LYS A 178 1.31 -6.46 14.81
CA LYS A 178 1.96 -5.13 14.78
C LYS A 178 3.48 -5.27 14.67
N LEU A 179 4.09 -6.09 15.52
CA LEU A 179 5.53 -6.32 15.50
C LEU A 179 5.99 -6.92 14.15
N ALA A 180 5.31 -7.94 13.67
CA ALA A 180 5.65 -8.59 12.39
C ALA A 180 5.50 -7.64 11.19
N LYS A 181 4.45 -6.81 11.16
CA LYS A 181 4.26 -5.82 10.10
C LYS A 181 5.41 -4.81 10.06
N GLU A 182 5.78 -4.25 11.20
CA GLU A 182 6.73 -3.14 11.26
C GLU A 182 8.19 -3.61 11.11
N THR A 183 8.46 -4.89 11.35
CA THR A 183 9.79 -5.52 11.19
C THR A 183 9.94 -6.29 9.87
N SER A 184 9.03 -6.11 8.94
CA SER A 184 9.11 -6.71 7.60
C SER A 184 10.32 -6.25 6.80
N TYR A 185 10.87 -5.10 7.16
CA TYR A 185 12.08 -4.47 6.64
C TYR A 185 12.82 -3.83 7.81
N GLY A 186 14.12 -3.70 7.71
CA GLY A 186 14.95 -3.08 8.74
C GLY A 186 16.31 -3.78 8.87
N GLU A 187 17.08 -3.34 9.85
CA GLU A 187 18.37 -3.91 10.13
C GLU A 187 18.23 -5.18 10.97
N LEU A 188 18.94 -6.24 10.58
CA LEU A 188 18.88 -7.55 11.26
C LEU A 188 19.13 -7.44 12.76
N ALA A 189 20.19 -6.71 13.16
CA ALA A 189 20.57 -6.59 14.56
C ALA A 189 19.50 -5.90 15.41
N GLU A 190 18.80 -4.91 14.86
CA GLU A 190 17.71 -4.21 15.56
C GLU A 190 16.53 -5.15 15.78
N ILE A 191 16.17 -5.95 14.77
CA ILE A 191 15.05 -6.89 14.86
C ILE A 191 15.41 -8.08 15.76
N GLU A 192 16.64 -8.59 15.68
CA GLU A 192 17.14 -9.66 16.55
C GLU A 192 17.06 -9.28 18.03
N ALA A 193 17.29 -8.01 18.35
CA ALA A 193 17.22 -7.47 19.72
C ALA A 193 15.80 -7.38 20.29
N LEU A 194 14.75 -7.46 19.47
CA LEU A 194 13.35 -7.44 19.93
C LEU A 194 12.98 -8.77 20.60
N CYS A 195 11.88 -8.74 21.37
CA CYS A 195 11.28 -9.93 21.96
C CYS A 195 10.96 -11.01 20.90
N ASN A 196 10.62 -12.20 21.36
CA ASN A 196 10.14 -13.24 20.46
C ASN A 196 8.62 -13.07 20.22
N TYR A 197 8.22 -12.82 18.99
CA TYR A 197 6.85 -12.68 18.52
C TYR A 197 6.60 -13.56 17.29
N GLU A 198 5.35 -13.88 17.01
CA GLU A 198 4.98 -14.68 15.84
C GLU A 198 5.34 -13.93 14.54
N GLY A 199 6.07 -14.59 13.64
CA GLY A 199 6.55 -14.00 12.38
C GLY A 199 7.97 -13.40 12.44
N LYS A 200 8.59 -13.26 13.62
CA LYS A 200 9.97 -12.74 13.74
C LYS A 200 10.97 -13.51 12.88
N ASP A 201 10.97 -14.83 13.03
CA ASP A 201 11.91 -15.71 12.32
C ASP A 201 11.72 -15.65 10.80
N PHE A 202 10.46 -15.60 10.36
CA PHE A 202 10.12 -15.38 8.96
C PHE A 202 10.70 -14.06 8.43
N ASN A 203 10.49 -12.96 9.14
CA ASN A 203 11.00 -11.65 8.74
C ASN A 203 12.53 -11.62 8.68
N LEU A 204 13.22 -12.18 9.67
CA LEU A 204 14.67 -12.29 9.68
C LEU A 204 15.20 -13.08 8.47
N LYS A 205 14.57 -14.21 8.13
CA LYS A 205 14.91 -15.00 6.93
C LYS A 205 14.74 -14.17 5.67
N MET A 206 13.60 -13.49 5.52
CA MET A 206 13.32 -12.67 4.34
C MET A 206 14.29 -11.47 4.20
N ILE A 207 14.69 -10.85 5.29
CA ILE A 207 15.66 -9.76 5.27
C ILE A 207 17.05 -10.30 4.86
N ARG A 208 17.48 -11.46 5.37
CA ARG A 208 18.75 -12.11 4.95
C ARG A 208 18.73 -12.42 3.46
N ILE A 209 17.64 -12.98 2.94
CA ILE A 209 17.44 -13.23 1.51
C ILE A 209 17.58 -11.95 0.70
N ASN A 210 16.90 -10.87 1.11
CA ASN A 210 16.99 -9.59 0.41
C ASN A 210 18.39 -8.98 0.47
N ASN A 211 19.12 -9.15 1.58
CA ASN A 211 20.50 -8.72 1.71
C ASN A 211 21.41 -9.50 0.76
N ASP A 212 21.27 -10.83 0.71
CA ASP A 212 22.01 -11.68 -0.22
C ASP A 212 21.76 -11.30 -1.69
N ILE A 213 20.51 -11.03 -2.05
CA ILE A 213 20.17 -10.55 -3.41
C ILE A 213 20.84 -9.20 -3.70
N ARG A 214 20.79 -8.26 -2.77
CA ARG A 214 21.42 -6.93 -2.91
C ARG A 214 22.94 -7.02 -3.04
N GLU A 215 23.55 -7.99 -2.35
CA GLU A 215 24.98 -8.29 -2.41
C GLU A 215 25.37 -9.23 -3.57
N GLN A 216 24.42 -9.56 -4.44
CA GLN A 216 24.58 -10.45 -5.57
C GLN A 216 24.98 -11.91 -5.22
N LYS A 217 24.68 -12.33 -3.99
CA LYS A 217 24.87 -13.71 -3.48
C LYS A 217 23.66 -14.59 -3.85
N TYR A 218 23.39 -14.72 -5.14
CA TYR A 218 22.16 -15.33 -5.64
C TYR A 218 21.98 -16.80 -5.26
N GLU A 219 23.07 -17.57 -5.19
CA GLU A 219 23.06 -18.98 -4.78
C GLU A 219 22.62 -19.11 -3.30
N ALA A 220 23.13 -18.26 -2.42
CA ALA A 220 22.74 -18.24 -1.03
C ALA A 220 21.26 -17.85 -0.86
N ALA A 221 20.83 -16.81 -1.57
CA ALA A 221 19.44 -16.40 -1.57
C ALA A 221 18.50 -17.52 -2.07
N ALA A 222 18.86 -18.18 -3.18
CA ALA A 222 18.07 -19.29 -3.73
C ALA A 222 17.98 -20.46 -2.75
N THR A 223 19.07 -20.83 -2.13
CA THR A 223 19.11 -21.92 -1.13
C THR A 223 18.15 -21.64 0.03
N GLN A 224 18.14 -20.41 0.54
CA GLN A 224 17.22 -20.02 1.62
C GLN A 224 15.77 -20.01 1.17
N ILE A 225 15.46 -19.49 -0.03
CA ILE A 225 14.10 -19.48 -0.59
C ILE A 225 13.61 -20.92 -0.79
N ASP A 226 14.43 -21.78 -1.41
CA ASP A 226 14.07 -23.19 -1.65
C ASP A 226 13.78 -23.93 -0.35
N ALA A 227 14.58 -23.67 0.69
CA ALA A 227 14.36 -24.22 2.03
C ALA A 227 13.03 -23.74 2.63
N MET A 228 12.70 -22.46 2.48
CA MET A 228 11.40 -21.92 2.97
C MET A 228 10.21 -22.49 2.19
N ILE A 229 10.35 -22.74 0.89
CA ILE A 229 9.31 -23.38 0.07
C ILE A 229 9.06 -24.83 0.52
N ALA A 230 10.13 -25.55 0.87
CA ALA A 230 10.07 -26.94 1.29
C ALA A 230 9.58 -27.10 2.75
N ASP A 231 9.67 -26.06 3.56
CA ASP A 231 9.32 -26.09 4.98
C ASP A 231 7.80 -25.89 5.16
N THR A 232 7.09 -26.96 5.52
CA THR A 232 5.64 -26.96 5.76
C THR A 232 5.22 -26.13 6.98
N THR A 233 6.13 -25.73 7.84
CA THR A 233 5.85 -24.87 9.01
C THR A 233 5.83 -23.39 8.64
N VAL A 234 6.41 -23.01 7.49
CA VAL A 234 6.38 -21.65 6.96
C VAL A 234 5.00 -21.33 6.40
N ASN A 235 4.49 -20.14 6.72
CA ASN A 235 3.27 -19.64 6.10
C ASN A 235 3.50 -19.40 4.60
N GLN A 236 3.07 -20.35 3.77
CA GLN A 236 3.32 -20.32 2.33
C GLN A 236 2.63 -19.16 1.62
N GLN A 237 1.48 -18.66 2.10
CA GLN A 237 0.83 -17.50 1.47
C GLN A 237 1.58 -16.20 1.74
N GLU A 238 2.17 -16.06 2.92
CA GLU A 238 3.04 -14.95 3.24
C GLU A 238 4.34 -15.01 2.42
N LEU A 239 4.95 -16.20 2.32
CA LEU A 239 6.12 -16.42 1.46
C LEU A 239 5.82 -16.04 0.00
N ILE A 240 4.71 -16.52 -0.55
CA ILE A 240 4.24 -16.18 -1.89
C ILE A 240 4.12 -14.66 -2.08
N SER A 241 3.54 -13.97 -1.12
CA SER A 241 3.39 -12.51 -1.16
C SER A 241 4.74 -11.79 -1.29
N ARG A 242 5.76 -12.26 -0.56
CA ARG A 242 7.12 -11.71 -0.63
C ARG A 242 7.85 -12.10 -1.92
N LEU A 243 7.71 -13.34 -2.36
CA LEU A 243 8.35 -13.84 -3.57
C LEU A 243 7.82 -13.18 -4.85
N LYS A 244 6.56 -12.74 -4.89
CA LYS A 244 6.00 -12.00 -6.04
C LYS A 244 6.90 -10.86 -6.50
N PHE A 245 7.43 -10.08 -5.57
CA PHE A 245 8.31 -8.96 -5.88
C PHE A 245 9.70 -9.42 -6.34
N ILE A 246 10.32 -10.33 -5.60
CA ILE A 246 11.66 -10.88 -5.90
C ILE A 246 11.67 -11.53 -7.28
N ALA A 247 10.73 -12.43 -7.55
CA ALA A 247 10.69 -13.17 -8.80
C ALA A 247 10.44 -12.28 -10.02
N ARG A 248 9.57 -11.27 -9.91
CA ARG A 248 9.30 -10.31 -10.98
C ARG A 248 10.50 -9.45 -11.32
N LEU A 249 11.25 -8.97 -10.35
CA LEU A 249 12.47 -8.21 -10.62
C LEU A 249 13.54 -9.09 -11.22
N GLY A 250 13.70 -10.31 -10.71
CA GLY A 250 14.75 -11.22 -11.13
C GLY A 250 14.66 -11.67 -12.59
N TYR A 251 13.46 -11.87 -13.16
CA TYR A 251 13.38 -12.25 -14.56
C TYR A 251 13.42 -11.07 -15.55
N LYS A 252 13.18 -9.84 -15.07
CA LYS A 252 13.13 -8.63 -15.90
C LYS A 252 14.47 -7.93 -16.07
N ALA A 253 15.43 -8.22 -15.24
CA ALA A 253 16.73 -7.58 -15.29
C ALA A 253 17.63 -8.24 -16.34
N GLU A 254 18.21 -7.45 -17.23
CA GLU A 254 18.98 -7.93 -18.38
C GLU A 254 20.35 -8.51 -17.99
N GLU A 255 20.95 -8.04 -16.90
CA GLU A 255 22.34 -8.34 -16.51
C GLU A 255 22.47 -9.39 -15.39
N LEU A 256 21.40 -10.12 -15.07
CA LEU A 256 21.45 -11.11 -13.99
C LEU A 256 22.03 -12.44 -14.45
N PRO A 257 22.70 -13.19 -13.55
CA PRO A 257 23.17 -14.54 -13.83
C PRO A 257 22.03 -15.45 -14.31
N GLU A 258 22.32 -16.29 -15.29
CA GLU A 258 21.32 -17.21 -15.85
C GLU A 258 20.71 -18.13 -14.77
N PHE A 259 21.54 -18.56 -13.81
CA PHE A 259 21.08 -19.33 -12.66
C PHE A 259 19.96 -18.61 -11.91
N TRP A 260 20.15 -17.32 -11.55
CA TRP A 260 19.17 -16.56 -10.81
C TRP A 260 17.91 -16.28 -11.61
N PHE A 261 18.07 -15.96 -12.90
CA PHE A 261 16.96 -15.83 -13.81
C PHE A 261 16.08 -17.09 -13.82
N ASN A 262 16.68 -18.28 -13.99
CA ASN A 262 15.97 -19.56 -14.01
C ASN A 262 15.26 -19.84 -12.68
N LYS A 263 15.89 -19.51 -11.53
CA LYS A 263 15.26 -19.60 -10.22
C LYS A 263 14.03 -18.70 -10.12
N CYS A 264 14.12 -17.45 -10.56
CA CYS A 264 13.00 -16.52 -10.55
C CYS A 264 11.83 -16.99 -11.42
N VAL A 265 12.09 -17.60 -12.56
CA VAL A 265 11.05 -18.25 -13.38
C VAL A 265 10.38 -19.39 -12.62
N GLY A 266 11.16 -20.25 -11.94
CA GLY A 266 10.64 -21.32 -11.08
C GLY A 266 9.79 -20.79 -9.92
N TYR A 267 10.20 -19.68 -9.31
CA TYR A 267 9.42 -19.04 -8.25
C TYR A 267 8.11 -18.44 -8.79
N LEU A 268 8.08 -17.86 -9.97
CA LEU A 268 6.83 -17.42 -10.61
C LEU A 268 5.90 -18.59 -10.86
N GLN A 269 6.43 -19.75 -11.32
CA GLN A 269 5.66 -20.98 -11.46
C GLN A 269 5.07 -21.42 -10.12
N TYR A 270 5.89 -21.47 -9.07
CA TYR A 270 5.44 -21.83 -7.73
C TYR A 270 4.32 -20.90 -7.24
N ILE A 271 4.47 -19.60 -7.41
CA ILE A 271 3.45 -18.60 -7.04
C ILE A 271 2.16 -18.84 -7.81
N ALA A 272 2.23 -18.98 -9.14
CA ALA A 272 1.06 -19.16 -10.00
C ALA A 272 0.21 -20.37 -9.60
N TYR A 273 0.87 -21.47 -9.17
CA TYR A 273 0.21 -22.71 -8.83
C TYR A 273 -0.20 -22.85 -7.34
N ASN A 274 0.35 -22.01 -6.44
CA ASN A 274 0.14 -22.19 -4.99
C ASN A 274 -0.50 -20.97 -4.30
N GLN A 275 -0.67 -19.84 -4.98
CA GLN A 275 -1.39 -18.70 -4.41
C GLN A 275 -2.88 -19.01 -4.20
N THR A 276 -3.50 -18.36 -3.21
CA THR A 276 -4.91 -18.56 -2.88
C THR A 276 -5.83 -18.13 -4.01
N ASP A 277 -5.56 -16.96 -4.61
CA ASP A 277 -6.25 -16.48 -5.82
C ASP A 277 -5.59 -17.10 -7.05
N ARG A 278 -6.13 -18.22 -7.51
CA ARG A 278 -5.64 -18.92 -8.69
C ARG A 278 -6.03 -18.26 -10.00
N ASP A 279 -6.96 -17.33 -9.98
CA ASP A 279 -7.43 -16.57 -11.14
C ASP A 279 -6.71 -15.21 -11.27
N ASP A 280 -5.67 -14.96 -10.45
CA ASP A 280 -4.82 -13.77 -10.54
C ASP A 280 -4.13 -13.71 -11.91
N ALA A 281 -4.83 -13.11 -12.88
CA ALA A 281 -4.36 -12.98 -14.26
C ALA A 281 -2.99 -12.31 -14.36
N PHE A 282 -2.67 -11.42 -13.43
CA PHE A 282 -1.40 -10.70 -13.42
C PHE A 282 -0.21 -11.65 -13.20
N ILE A 283 -0.30 -12.57 -12.24
CA ILE A 283 0.78 -13.52 -11.96
C ILE A 283 0.93 -14.52 -13.09
N HIS A 284 -0.17 -15.00 -13.69
CA HIS A 284 -0.12 -15.88 -14.85
C HIS A 284 0.52 -15.21 -16.06
N GLN A 285 0.25 -13.92 -16.28
CA GLN A 285 0.91 -13.13 -17.33
C GLN A 285 2.40 -12.93 -17.07
N GLU A 286 2.81 -12.62 -15.84
CA GLU A 286 4.23 -12.51 -15.48
C GLU A 286 4.97 -13.83 -15.67
N TYR A 287 4.35 -14.97 -15.32
CA TYR A 287 4.94 -16.28 -15.52
C TYR A 287 5.06 -16.65 -17.03
N ALA A 288 4.02 -16.36 -17.80
CA ALA A 288 4.05 -16.58 -19.24
C ALA A 288 5.12 -15.72 -19.93
N ALA A 289 5.27 -14.45 -19.53
CA ALA A 289 6.31 -13.56 -20.03
C ALA A 289 7.73 -14.06 -19.69
N ALA A 290 7.91 -14.60 -18.48
CA ALA A 290 9.18 -15.18 -18.06
C ALA A 290 9.53 -16.43 -18.90
N LEU A 291 8.56 -17.31 -19.18
CA LEU A 291 8.75 -18.47 -20.04
C LEU A 291 9.10 -18.07 -21.49
N GLU A 292 8.47 -17.03 -22.01
CA GLU A 292 8.84 -16.49 -23.33
C GLU A 292 10.31 -16.04 -23.37
N MET A 293 10.79 -15.37 -22.31
CA MET A 293 12.21 -15.00 -22.24
C MET A 293 13.14 -16.20 -22.16
N VAL A 294 12.76 -17.28 -21.46
CA VAL A 294 13.51 -18.55 -21.46
C VAL A 294 13.63 -19.08 -22.88
N LEU A 295 12.52 -19.16 -23.60
CA LEU A 295 12.50 -19.66 -24.99
C LEU A 295 13.36 -18.79 -25.91
N ARG A 296 13.32 -17.48 -25.78
CA ARG A 296 14.17 -16.57 -26.55
C ARG A 296 15.66 -16.79 -26.28
N LYS A 297 16.03 -17.04 -25.02
CA LYS A 297 17.43 -17.36 -24.65
C LYS A 297 17.88 -18.70 -25.22
N LEU A 298 17.02 -19.72 -25.15
CA LEU A 298 17.34 -21.07 -25.67
C LEU A 298 17.46 -21.12 -27.23
N ASN A 299 16.57 -20.41 -27.91
CA ASN A 299 16.48 -20.44 -29.38
C ASN A 299 17.28 -19.32 -30.07
N GLY A 300 18.06 -18.57 -29.29
CA GLY A 300 18.64 -17.34 -29.78
C GLY A 300 17.54 -16.30 -30.10
N LYS A 301 17.73 -15.52 -31.16
CA LYS A 301 16.72 -14.52 -31.58
C LYS A 301 15.65 -15.10 -32.53
N ALA A 302 15.47 -16.42 -32.56
CA ALA A 302 14.44 -17.04 -33.41
C ALA A 302 13.04 -16.56 -32.97
N PRO A 303 12.13 -16.27 -33.90
CA PRO A 303 10.78 -15.86 -33.58
C PRO A 303 10.07 -16.98 -32.80
N ILE A 304 9.47 -16.64 -31.67
CA ILE A 304 8.67 -17.57 -30.90
C ILE A 304 7.35 -17.80 -31.65
N PRO A 305 6.87 -19.05 -31.75
CA PRO A 305 5.56 -19.32 -32.30
C PRO A 305 4.48 -18.45 -31.68
N ALA A 306 3.58 -17.89 -32.46
CA ALA A 306 2.54 -16.97 -32.00
C ALA A 306 1.66 -17.54 -30.85
N CYS A 307 1.54 -18.87 -30.75
CA CYS A 307 0.83 -19.57 -29.71
C CYS A 307 1.56 -19.56 -28.33
N LEU A 308 2.88 -19.27 -28.33
CA LEU A 308 3.72 -19.18 -27.13
C LEU A 308 4.16 -17.75 -26.83
N SER A 309 3.88 -16.81 -27.75
CA SER A 309 4.19 -15.41 -27.56
C SER A 309 3.22 -14.78 -26.58
N THR A 310 3.74 -14.06 -25.58
CA THR A 310 2.94 -13.20 -24.70
C THR A 310 2.52 -11.89 -25.38
N GLU A 311 2.95 -11.67 -26.62
CA GLU A 311 2.44 -10.66 -27.55
C GLU A 311 1.47 -11.25 -28.60
N PRO A 312 0.48 -12.08 -28.28
CA PRO A 312 -0.59 -12.38 -29.20
C PRO A 312 -1.45 -11.15 -29.36
N ALA A 313 -2.32 -11.15 -30.34
CA ALA A 313 -3.42 -10.20 -30.39
C ALA A 313 -4.16 -10.10 -29.01
N TYR A 314 -4.04 -11.14 -28.21
CA TYR A 314 -4.52 -11.25 -26.83
C TYR A 314 -3.63 -10.47 -25.84
N GLY A 315 -2.32 -10.56 -25.92
CA GLY A 315 -1.39 -9.83 -25.05
C GLY A 315 -1.35 -8.33 -25.37
N LYS A 316 -1.42 -7.94 -26.63
CA LYS A 316 -1.59 -6.52 -27.00
C LYS A 316 -2.92 -5.95 -26.56
N LYS A 317 -4.01 -6.71 -26.58
CA LYS A 317 -5.31 -6.28 -26.06
C LYS A 317 -5.32 -6.20 -24.52
N VAL A 318 -4.67 -7.10 -23.82
CA VAL A 318 -4.56 -7.09 -22.36
C VAL A 318 -3.58 -6.00 -21.90
N TYR A 319 -2.48 -5.79 -22.64
CA TYR A 319 -1.59 -4.64 -22.38
C TYR A 319 -2.23 -3.29 -22.72
N ASN A 320 -3.11 -3.24 -23.72
CA ASN A 320 -3.91 -2.05 -24.05
C ASN A 320 -5.06 -1.81 -23.07
N MET A 321 -5.33 -2.72 -22.14
CA MET A 321 -6.13 -2.47 -20.94
C MET A 321 -5.34 -1.74 -19.83
N ARG A 322 -4.05 -1.43 -20.04
CA ARG A 322 -3.38 -0.42 -19.23
C ARG A 322 -4.08 0.92 -19.40
N PRO A 323 -3.94 1.82 -18.42
CA PRO A 323 -4.54 3.17 -18.47
C PRO A 323 -4.33 3.92 -19.78
N ASP A 324 -3.32 3.57 -20.57
CA ASP A 324 -3.05 4.18 -21.87
C ASP A 324 -4.08 3.84 -22.94
N ALA A 325 -4.73 2.68 -22.86
CA ALA A 325 -5.81 2.31 -23.78
C ALA A 325 -7.12 3.07 -23.50
N LEU A 326 -7.24 3.56 -22.29
CA LEU A 326 -8.37 4.42 -21.88
C LEU A 326 -8.19 5.89 -22.32
N LYS A 327 -7.04 6.24 -22.89
CA LYS A 327 -6.78 7.52 -23.58
C LYS A 327 -7.32 7.57 -25.00
N MET A 328 -8.01 6.54 -25.47
CA MET A 328 -8.71 6.63 -26.76
C MET A 328 -9.81 7.69 -26.65
N LYS A 329 -9.50 8.89 -27.10
CA LYS A 329 -10.50 9.94 -27.32
C LYS A 329 -11.65 9.36 -28.15
N PRO A 330 -12.90 9.57 -27.74
CA PRO A 330 -14.00 9.21 -28.59
C PRO A 330 -13.79 9.93 -29.92
N LYS A 331 -13.77 9.17 -31.03
CA LYS A 331 -13.72 9.76 -32.37
C LYS A 331 -14.89 10.75 -32.46
N ARG A 332 -14.60 12.04 -32.55
CA ARG A 332 -15.59 13.05 -32.88
C ARG A 332 -16.23 12.60 -34.19
N LYS A 333 -17.49 12.24 -34.11
CA LYS A 333 -18.32 12.13 -35.33
C LYS A 333 -18.36 13.53 -35.95
N LYS A 334 -17.91 13.60 -37.20
CA LYS A 334 -18.13 14.80 -38.04
C LYS A 334 -19.61 14.93 -38.33
#